data_5f05db4fe19ca18f08f6125e25e2571a
#
_entry.id   5f05db4fe19ca18f08f6125e25e2571a
#
_cell.length_a   1.000
_cell.length_b   1.000
_cell.length_c   1.000
_cell.angle_alpha   90.00
_cell.angle_beta   90.00
_cell.angle_gamma   90.00
#
_symmetry.space_group_name_H-M   'P 1'
#
loop_
_entity.id
_entity.type
_entity.pdbx_description
1 polymer ?
#
loop_
_entity_poly.entity_id
_entity_poly.type
_entity_poly.pdbx_seq_one_letter_code
_entity_poly.pdbx_strand_id
1 'polypeptide(L)' 'MLFKHGEIEMRILSKRQLKELVLYSPQHVARLEKAGTFPKRIQLGPNRVGWVESEVLDWLQERLDRREDLTDTPA' A
#
# COMPACT_ATOMS: atom_id res chain seq x y z
N MET A 1 11.53 -12.27 23.76
CA MET A 1 11.30 -12.00 23.46
C MET A 1 10.66 -11.45 23.26
N LEU A 2 10.52 -11.25 23.17
CA LEU A 2 10.01 -10.74 23.01
C LEU A 2 9.58 -10.06 22.52
N PHE A 3 9.55 -9.89 22.34
CA PHE A 3 9.17 -9.21 21.84
C PHE A 3 8.70 -8.74 21.14
N LYS A 4 8.82 -8.90 21.46
CA LYS A 4 8.87 -8.36 20.42
C LYS A 4 7.75 -8.43 19.55
N HIS A 5 6.88 -9.23 19.61
CA HIS A 5 5.85 -9.25 18.83
C HIS A 5 4.98 -8.11 18.90
N GLY A 6 4.78 -7.53 19.97
CA GLY A 6 3.96 -6.38 20.12
C GLY A 6 4.47 -5.23 19.38
N GLU A 7 5.76 -5.20 19.19
CA GLU A 7 6.33 -4.10 18.56
C GLU A 7 6.28 -4.20 17.10
N ILE A 8 6.14 -5.39 16.57
CA ILE A 8 6.09 -5.50 15.18
C ILE A 8 4.68 -5.57 14.82
N GLU A 9 4.03 -4.52 14.69
CA GLU A 9 2.70 -4.52 14.36
C GLU A 9 2.53 -4.62 12.91
N MET A 10 2.57 -5.81 12.35
CA MET A 10 2.38 -5.96 10.94
C MET A 10 0.89 -5.99 10.71
N ARG A 11 0.36 -4.95 10.15
CA ARG A 11 -1.04 -4.90 9.85
C ARG A 11 -1.24 -5.20 8.39
N ILE A 12 -2.28 -5.98 8.10
CA ILE A 12 -2.60 -6.36 6.75
C ILE A 12 -3.90 -5.67 6.35
N LEU A 13 -3.88 -5.04 5.21
CA LEU A 13 -5.05 -4.35 4.71
C LEU A 13 -5.85 -5.25 3.80
N SER A 14 -7.15 -5.28 3.98
CA SER A 14 -8.03 -6.01 3.10
C SER A 14 -8.22 -5.19 1.83
N LYS A 15 -8.91 -5.76 0.85
CA LYS A 15 -9.19 -5.03 -0.39
C LYS A 15 -9.97 -3.77 -0.10
N ARG A 16 -10.95 -3.87 0.79
CA ARG A 16 -11.74 -2.72 1.13
C ARG A 16 -10.91 -1.64 1.80
N GLN A 17 -10.08 -2.06 2.76
CA GLN A 17 -9.25 -1.12 3.47
C GLN A 17 -8.24 -0.46 2.56
N LEU A 18 -7.67 -1.23 1.64
CA LEU A 18 -6.74 -0.66 0.69
C LEU A 18 -7.43 0.38 -0.18
N LYS A 19 -8.64 0.07 -0.63
CA LYS A 19 -9.35 1.00 -1.49
C LYS A 19 -9.66 2.29 -0.74
N GLU A 20 -9.98 2.19 0.54
CA GLU A 20 -10.26 3.37 1.33
C GLU A 20 -9.01 4.20 1.54
N LEU A 21 -7.87 3.55 1.62
CA LEU A 21 -6.63 4.24 1.89
C LEU A 21 -6.07 4.90 0.64
N VAL A 22 -6.00 4.19 -0.47
CA VAL A 22 -5.37 4.72 -1.68
C VAL A 22 -6.37 5.22 -2.70
N LEU A 23 -7.64 4.87 -2.54
CA LEU A 23 -8.71 5.39 -3.40
C LEU A 23 -8.59 4.96 -4.85
N TYR A 24 -7.88 3.88 -5.11
CA TYR A 24 -7.76 3.36 -6.46
C TYR A 24 -8.71 2.19 -6.64
N SER A 25 -9.14 1.96 -7.86
CA SER A 25 -9.96 0.79 -8.15
C SER A 25 -9.11 -0.47 -8.08
N PRO A 26 -9.71 -1.62 -7.87
CA PRO A 26 -8.94 -2.86 -7.85
C PRO A 26 -8.19 -3.11 -9.15
N GLN A 27 -8.76 -2.74 -10.27
CA GLN A 27 -8.09 -2.93 -11.53
C GLN A 27 -6.86 -2.05 -11.64
N HIS A 28 -6.96 -0.82 -11.12
CA HIS A 28 -5.83 0.09 -11.17
C HIS A 28 -4.70 -0.44 -10.30
N VAL A 29 -5.04 -0.93 -9.11
CA VAL A 29 -4.03 -1.48 -8.22
C VAL A 29 -3.35 -2.68 -8.87
N ALA A 30 -4.14 -3.56 -9.48
CA ALA A 30 -3.56 -4.73 -10.14
C ALA A 30 -2.60 -4.33 -11.24
N ARG A 31 -2.95 -3.28 -11.96
CA ARG A 31 -2.09 -2.81 -13.04
C ARG A 31 -0.77 -2.27 -12.50
N LEU A 32 -0.85 -1.54 -11.41
CA LEU A 32 0.37 -0.99 -10.79
C LEU A 32 1.23 -2.10 -10.21
N GLU A 33 0.61 -3.12 -9.62
CA GLU A 33 1.36 -4.25 -9.11
C GLU A 33 2.10 -4.94 -10.24
N LYS A 34 1.43 -5.13 -11.35
CA LYS A 34 2.03 -5.81 -12.46
C LYS A 34 3.19 -5.00 -13.03
N ALA A 35 3.06 -3.69 -12.99
CA ALA A 35 4.12 -2.83 -13.46
C ALA A 35 5.26 -2.69 -12.47
N GLY A 36 5.09 -3.22 -11.26
CA GLY A 36 6.14 -3.14 -10.26
C GLY A 36 6.21 -1.81 -9.55
N THR A 37 5.14 -1.02 -9.63
CA THR A 37 5.15 0.30 -9.01
C THR A 37 4.21 0.41 -7.82
N PHE A 38 3.75 -0.71 -7.32
CA PHE A 38 2.90 -0.74 -6.14
C PHE A 38 3.26 -1.97 -5.33
N PRO A 39 3.16 -1.92 -4.01
CA PRO A 39 3.48 -3.09 -3.19
C PRO A 39 2.64 -4.28 -3.59
N LYS A 40 3.24 -5.44 -3.66
CA LYS A 40 2.53 -6.61 -4.11
C LYS A 40 1.67 -7.19 -3.02
N ARG A 41 0.53 -7.73 -3.41
CA ARG A 41 -0.38 -8.33 -2.45
C ARG A 41 0.18 -9.62 -1.92
N ILE A 42 -0.32 -10.01 -0.77
CA ILE A 42 0.06 -11.26 -0.16
C ILE A 42 -1.12 -12.19 -0.26
N GLN A 43 -0.85 -13.44 -0.61
CA GLN A 43 -1.91 -14.44 -0.65
C GLN A 43 -2.09 -14.97 0.76
N LEU A 44 -3.23 -14.71 1.35
CA LEU A 44 -3.48 -15.14 2.72
C LEU A 44 -4.22 -16.47 2.78
N GLY A 45 -4.80 -16.89 1.70
CA GLY A 45 -5.54 -18.13 1.67
C GLY A 45 -6.33 -18.18 0.40
N PRO A 46 -7.19 -19.19 0.22
CA PRO A 46 -7.96 -19.28 -1.01
C PRO A 46 -8.85 -18.05 -1.11
N ASN A 47 -8.75 -17.35 -2.19
CA ASN A 47 -9.56 -16.17 -2.43
C ASN A 47 -9.38 -15.08 -1.40
N ARG A 48 -8.24 -15.08 -0.71
CA ARG A 48 -7.99 -14.09 0.29
C ARG A 48 -6.65 -13.44 0.06
N VAL A 49 -6.63 -12.14 -0.15
CA VAL A 49 -5.39 -11.41 -0.35
C VAL A 49 -5.37 -10.20 0.56
N GLY A 50 -4.20 -9.66 0.77
CA GLY A 50 -4.04 -8.46 1.57
C GLY A 50 -2.75 -7.78 1.20
N TRP A 51 -2.53 -6.64 1.81
CA TRP A 51 -1.30 -5.85 1.59
C TRP A 51 -0.75 -5.48 2.94
N VAL A 52 0.56 -5.44 3.05
CA VAL A 52 1.19 -5.02 4.30
C VAL A 52 1.02 -3.52 4.42
N GLU A 53 0.40 -3.08 5.49
CA GLU A 53 0.08 -1.68 5.65
C GLU A 53 1.31 -0.80 5.58
N SER A 54 2.40 -1.19 6.24
CA SER A 54 3.59 -0.36 6.26
C SER A 54 4.15 -0.16 4.87
N GLU A 55 4.04 -1.16 4.01
CA GLU A 55 4.52 -1.03 2.65
C GLU A 55 3.68 -0.05 1.87
N VAL A 56 2.38 -0.08 2.09
CA VAL A 56 1.48 0.83 1.41
C VAL A 56 1.71 2.25 1.90
N LEU A 57 1.93 2.41 3.19
CA LEU A 57 2.19 3.74 3.74
C LEU A 57 3.50 4.30 3.22
N ASP A 58 4.52 3.45 3.07
CA ASP A 58 5.78 3.91 2.50
C ASP A 58 5.58 4.34 1.05
N TRP A 59 4.76 3.60 0.32
CA TRP A 59 4.46 3.95 -1.06
C TRP A 59 3.76 5.30 -1.12
N LEU A 60 2.82 5.54 -0.21
CA LEU A 60 2.15 6.82 -0.14
C LEU A 60 3.11 7.93 0.24
N GLN A 61 4.04 7.64 1.15
CA GLN A 61 5.00 8.65 1.57
C GLN A 61 5.87 9.08 0.40
N GLU A 62 6.25 8.14 -0.44
CA GLU A 62 7.03 8.48 -1.62
C GLU A 62 6.26 9.40 -2.53
N ARG A 63 4.96 9.19 -2.65
CA ARG A 63 4.16 10.05 -3.48
C ARG A 63 4.03 11.42 -2.88
N LEU A 64 3.93 11.50 -1.56
CA LEU A 64 3.88 12.78 -0.89
C LEU A 64 5.19 13.52 -1.09
N ASP A 65 6.30 12.83 -1.00
CA ASP A 65 7.59 13.46 -1.19
C ASP A 65 7.72 13.98 -2.62
N ARG A 66 7.26 13.22 -3.56
CA ARG A 66 7.33 13.63 -4.94
C ARG A 66 6.40 14.79 -5.22
N ARG A 67 5.35 14.95 -4.42
CA ARG A 67 4.43 16.04 -4.61
C ARG A 67 5.14 17.38 -4.53
N GLU A 68 6.18 17.44 -3.72
CA GLU A 68 6.89 18.67 -3.59
C GLU A 68 7.55 19.08 -4.88
N ASP A 69 8.01 18.13 -5.65
CA ASP A 69 8.59 18.43 -6.92
C ASP A 69 7.54 18.92 -7.89
N LEU A 70 6.31 18.53 -7.68
CA LEU A 70 5.25 18.91 -8.58
C LEU A 70 4.54 20.15 -8.18
N THR A 71 4.85 20.67 -7.03
CA THR A 71 4.13 21.84 -6.56
C THR A 71 4.42 23.05 -7.37
N ASP A 72 5.50 23.04 -8.11
CA ASP A 72 5.78 24.13 -8.94
C ASP A 72 4.86 24.18 -10.05
N THR A 73 4.19 23.11 -10.37
CA THR A 73 3.32 23.05 -11.48
C THR A 73 2.11 23.84 -11.17
N PRO A 74 1.80 24.76 -11.95
CA PRO A 74 0.65 25.58 -11.68
C PRO A 74 -0.54 24.72 -11.76
N ALA A 75 -1.34 24.78 -10.83
CA ALA A 75 -2.49 23.91 -10.79
C ALA A 75 -3.57 24.46 -11.65
#